data_c55db68fb5072eda588ad417b24dd28c
#
_entry.id   c55db68fb5072eda588ad417b24dd28c
#
_cell.length_a   1.000
_cell.length_b   1.000
_cell.length_c   1.000
_cell.angle_alpha   90.00
_cell.angle_beta   90.00
_cell.angle_gamma   90.00
#
_symmetry.space_group_name_H-M   'P 1'
#
loop_
_entity.id
_entity.type
_entity.pdbx_description
1 polymer ?
#
loop_
_entity_poly.entity_id
_entity_poly.type
_entity_poly.pdbx_seq_one_letter_code
_entity_poly.pdbx_strand_id
1 'polypeptide(L)'
;MGKDEHLIETCAASRSVFEGKILHVFVDDINLPNGARGFREYIKHIGAVAVLPLTDAGEVICVRQYRYAVGQVTTEIPAGKLDSPDEDPTAAALRELREETGASCKCLTYLGTYLASPAILDERINLYLARDLDFGKTDPDDDEFIDVVRVPLAKMVESVMRGEILDGKTQLAVLKVNELLHREKEEKEREDDKKKCND
;
A
#
# COMPACT_ATOMS: atom_id res chain seq x y z
N MET A 1 -5.62 7.66 -33.64
CA MET A 1 -5.75 6.44 -32.80
C MET A 1 -4.75 6.52 -31.68
N GLY A 2 -5.19 6.39 -30.44
CA GLY A 2 -4.30 6.39 -29.28
C GLY A 2 -3.34 5.20 -29.33
N LYS A 3 -2.15 5.33 -28.75
CA LYS A 3 -1.08 4.33 -28.80
C LYS A 3 -1.53 2.93 -28.32
N ASP A 4 -2.56 2.85 -27.47
CA ASP A 4 -3.00 1.65 -26.78
C ASP A 4 -4.43 1.18 -27.14
N GLU A 5 -5.09 1.76 -28.13
CA GLU A 5 -6.47 1.41 -28.53
C GLU A 5 -6.63 -0.09 -28.86
N HIS A 6 -5.58 -0.71 -29.40
CA HIS A 6 -5.56 -2.13 -29.75
C HIS A 6 -5.51 -3.07 -28.54
N LEU A 7 -5.39 -2.54 -27.32
CA LEU A 7 -5.37 -3.30 -26.05
C LEU A 7 -6.65 -3.11 -25.25
N ILE A 8 -7.52 -2.17 -25.64
CA ILE A 8 -8.69 -1.78 -24.85
C ILE A 8 -9.82 -2.77 -25.06
N GLU A 9 -10.31 -3.33 -23.96
CA GLU A 9 -11.54 -4.10 -23.89
C GLU A 9 -12.69 -3.20 -23.46
N THR A 10 -13.90 -3.45 -23.97
CA THR A 10 -15.08 -2.67 -23.58
C THR A 10 -16.17 -3.56 -23.00
N CYS A 11 -16.80 -3.10 -21.92
CA CYS A 11 -17.93 -3.79 -21.31
C CYS A 11 -19.14 -3.74 -22.25
N ALA A 12 -19.77 -4.88 -22.49
CA ALA A 12 -21.03 -5.00 -23.22
C ALA A 12 -22.21 -5.22 -22.26
N ALA A 13 -22.02 -5.95 -21.18
CA ALA A 13 -22.99 -6.16 -20.11
C ALA A 13 -22.25 -6.51 -18.81
N SER A 14 -22.81 -6.12 -17.68
CA SER A 14 -22.25 -6.39 -16.34
C SER A 14 -23.34 -6.97 -15.43
N ARG A 15 -22.96 -7.96 -14.60
CA ARG A 15 -23.85 -8.52 -13.58
C ARG A 15 -23.10 -8.83 -12.29
N SER A 16 -23.69 -8.51 -11.16
CA SER A 16 -23.22 -9.01 -9.86
C SER A 16 -23.58 -10.48 -9.73
N VAL A 17 -22.64 -11.31 -9.32
CA VAL A 17 -22.83 -12.76 -9.09
C VAL A 17 -22.66 -13.18 -7.64
N PHE A 18 -22.03 -12.32 -6.83
CA PHE A 18 -21.97 -12.47 -5.38
C PHE A 18 -21.91 -11.09 -4.73
N GLU A 19 -22.76 -10.89 -3.73
CA GLU A 19 -22.87 -9.66 -2.96
C GLU A 19 -22.69 -10.02 -1.48
N GLY A 20 -21.44 -9.98 -1.01
CA GLY A 20 -21.09 -10.24 0.37
C GLY A 20 -20.97 -8.95 1.19
N LYS A 21 -20.61 -9.09 2.46
CA LYS A 21 -20.33 -7.94 3.34
C LYS A 21 -19.04 -7.21 2.91
N ILE A 22 -18.07 -7.95 2.35
CA ILE A 22 -16.75 -7.42 1.95
C ILE A 22 -16.51 -7.64 0.45
N LEU A 23 -16.90 -8.80 -0.09
CA LEU A 23 -16.63 -9.18 -1.47
C LEU A 23 -17.83 -8.88 -2.35
N HIS A 24 -17.60 -8.13 -3.43
CA HIS A 24 -18.58 -7.81 -4.46
C HIS A 24 -18.04 -8.34 -5.79
N VAL A 25 -18.54 -9.51 -6.23
CA VAL A 25 -18.02 -10.21 -7.40
C VAL A 25 -18.90 -9.94 -8.62
N PHE A 26 -18.27 -9.57 -9.70
CA PHE A 26 -18.92 -9.24 -10.97
C PHE A 26 -18.46 -10.14 -12.10
N VAL A 27 -19.36 -10.36 -13.07
CA VAL A 27 -19.06 -10.95 -14.37
C VAL A 27 -19.50 -9.98 -15.45
N ASP A 28 -18.56 -9.57 -16.27
CA ASP A 28 -18.81 -8.71 -17.42
C ASP A 28 -18.65 -9.50 -18.72
N ASP A 29 -19.64 -9.39 -19.60
CA ASP A 29 -19.47 -9.73 -21.01
C ASP A 29 -18.74 -8.58 -21.69
N ILE A 30 -17.68 -8.89 -22.43
CA ILE A 30 -16.80 -7.87 -23.01
C ILE A 30 -16.63 -8.03 -24.52
N ASN A 31 -16.31 -6.92 -25.20
CA ASN A 31 -15.79 -6.93 -26.55
C ASN A 31 -14.27 -6.84 -26.49
N LEU A 32 -13.60 -7.78 -27.11
CA LEU A 32 -12.15 -7.80 -27.26
C LEU A 32 -11.71 -6.85 -28.40
N PRO A 33 -10.47 -6.37 -28.42
CA PRO A 33 -9.97 -5.45 -29.43
C PRO A 33 -10.05 -6.01 -30.88
N ASN A 34 -10.03 -7.34 -31.03
CA ASN A 34 -10.18 -8.04 -32.32
C ASN A 34 -11.64 -8.22 -32.77
N GLY A 35 -12.61 -7.67 -32.02
CA GLY A 35 -14.04 -7.81 -32.29
C GLY A 35 -14.70 -9.08 -31.77
N ALA A 36 -13.95 -10.01 -31.19
CA ALA A 36 -14.50 -11.20 -30.56
C ALA A 36 -15.19 -10.88 -29.22
N ARG A 37 -16.03 -11.79 -28.74
CA ARG A 37 -16.64 -11.73 -27.41
C ARG A 37 -15.79 -12.49 -26.41
N GLY A 38 -15.77 -11.97 -25.18
CA GLY A 38 -15.15 -12.61 -24.02
C GLY A 38 -15.91 -12.31 -22.74
N PHE A 39 -15.39 -12.73 -21.60
CA PHE A 39 -15.90 -12.35 -20.28
C PHE A 39 -14.76 -12.07 -19.31
N ARG A 40 -15.08 -11.32 -18.26
CA ARG A 40 -14.17 -11.08 -17.12
C ARG A 40 -14.92 -11.30 -15.83
N GLU A 41 -14.28 -12.03 -14.92
CA GLU A 41 -14.72 -12.19 -13.54
C GLU A 41 -13.78 -11.36 -12.66
N TYR A 42 -14.34 -10.51 -11.84
CA TYR A 42 -13.52 -9.64 -10.99
C TYR A 42 -14.26 -9.20 -9.73
N ILE A 43 -13.47 -8.73 -8.78
CA ILE A 43 -13.93 -8.21 -7.50
C ILE A 43 -13.80 -6.69 -7.54
N LYS A 44 -14.88 -5.99 -7.19
CA LYS A 44 -14.86 -4.54 -6.92
C LYS A 44 -14.47 -4.26 -5.49
N HIS A 45 -13.58 -3.31 -5.31
CA HIS A 45 -13.07 -2.89 -4.01
C HIS A 45 -13.12 -1.37 -3.87
N ILE A 46 -13.43 -0.90 -2.66
CA ILE A 46 -13.56 0.53 -2.35
C ILE A 46 -12.23 1.30 -2.42
N GLY A 47 -11.12 0.59 -2.30
CA GLY A 47 -9.78 1.16 -2.19
C GLY A 47 -9.21 0.98 -0.78
N ALA A 48 -7.91 1.20 -0.66
CA ALA A 48 -7.18 1.06 0.59
C ALA A 48 -6.00 2.02 0.66
N VAL A 49 -5.45 2.15 1.85
CA VAL A 49 -4.22 2.89 2.12
C VAL A 49 -3.24 2.00 2.86
N ALA A 50 -1.96 2.28 2.74
CA ALA A 50 -0.93 1.68 3.58
C ALA A 50 0.16 2.72 3.87
N VAL A 51 0.64 2.72 5.11
CA VAL A 51 1.60 3.70 5.58
C VAL A 51 2.85 2.99 6.07
N LEU A 52 4.02 3.41 5.62
CA LEU A 52 5.29 3.00 6.22
C LEU A 52 5.71 4.08 7.22
N PRO A 53 5.54 3.86 8.54
CA PRO A 53 5.99 4.82 9.55
C PRO A 53 7.48 4.57 9.81
N LEU A 54 8.29 5.61 9.62
CA LEU A 54 9.74 5.55 9.82
C LEU A 54 10.14 6.48 10.96
N THR A 55 10.75 5.93 12.00
CA THR A 55 11.27 6.70 13.14
C THR A 55 12.58 7.40 12.79
N ASP A 56 12.98 8.41 13.57
CA ASP A 56 14.28 9.08 13.45
C ASP A 56 15.47 8.14 13.68
N ALA A 57 15.24 7.03 14.40
CA ALA A 57 16.23 5.97 14.60
C ALA A 57 16.35 5.01 13.38
N GLY A 58 15.57 5.23 12.31
CA GLY A 58 15.57 4.41 11.12
C GLY A 58 14.86 3.05 11.30
N GLU A 59 13.90 2.99 12.23
CA GLU A 59 13.06 1.81 12.45
C GLU A 59 11.70 1.99 11.77
N VAL A 60 11.24 0.95 11.10
CA VAL A 60 9.89 0.83 10.55
C VAL A 60 8.96 0.30 11.64
N ILE A 61 7.81 0.96 11.83
CA ILE A 61 6.75 0.43 12.67
C ILE A 61 5.90 -0.52 11.82
N CYS A 62 5.83 -1.77 12.23
CA CYS A 62 5.03 -2.79 11.57
C CYS A 62 3.96 -3.33 12.51
N VAL A 63 2.94 -3.93 11.93
CA VAL A 63 1.92 -4.70 12.63
C VAL A 63 2.06 -6.18 12.29
N ARG A 64 1.78 -7.04 13.26
CA ARG A 64 1.69 -8.49 13.06
C ARG A 64 0.27 -8.90 13.33
N GLN A 65 -0.37 -9.55 12.35
CA GLN A 65 -1.75 -9.99 12.47
C GLN A 65 -1.97 -11.32 11.74
N TYR A 66 -2.96 -12.07 12.19
CA TYR A 66 -3.36 -13.31 11.54
C TYR A 66 -4.23 -13.01 10.32
N ARG A 67 -3.79 -13.43 9.15
CA ARG A 67 -4.56 -13.35 7.91
C ARG A 67 -5.24 -14.68 7.63
N TYR A 68 -6.53 -14.76 7.97
CA TYR A 68 -7.32 -15.99 7.86
C TYR A 68 -7.27 -16.63 6.49
N ALA A 69 -7.35 -15.85 5.42
CA ALA A 69 -7.36 -16.35 4.04
C ALA A 69 -6.07 -17.12 3.65
N VAL A 70 -4.94 -16.78 4.26
CA VAL A 70 -3.65 -17.46 4.03
C VAL A 70 -3.21 -18.34 5.19
N GLY A 71 -3.97 -18.36 6.29
CA GLY A 71 -3.78 -19.26 7.42
C GLY A 71 -2.51 -19.00 8.24
N GLN A 72 -1.99 -17.76 8.26
CA GLN A 72 -0.74 -17.45 8.95
C GLN A 72 -0.69 -16.02 9.50
N VAL A 73 0.22 -15.78 10.44
CA VAL A 73 0.57 -14.44 10.91
C VAL A 73 1.53 -13.80 9.92
N THR A 74 1.19 -12.60 9.46
CA THR A 74 2.01 -11.80 8.56
C THR A 74 2.60 -10.60 9.30
N THR A 75 3.74 -10.10 8.82
CA THR A 75 4.32 -8.83 9.25
C THR A 75 4.09 -7.82 8.11
N GLU A 76 3.38 -6.75 8.42
CA GLU A 76 2.88 -5.78 7.46
C GLU A 76 3.15 -4.35 7.95
N ILE A 77 3.17 -3.39 7.02
CA ILE A 77 3.00 -1.98 7.39
C ILE A 77 1.52 -1.72 7.70
N PRO A 78 1.19 -0.77 8.58
CA PRO A 78 -0.19 -0.34 8.86
C PRO A 78 -0.97 -0.08 7.57
N ALA A 79 -2.19 -0.62 7.49
CA ALA A 79 -3.00 -0.53 6.28
C ALA A 79 -4.46 -0.87 6.52
N GLY A 80 -5.37 -0.10 5.93
CA GLY A 80 -6.78 -0.40 5.97
C GLY A 80 -7.55 0.09 4.74
N LYS A 81 -8.80 -0.28 4.67
CA LYS A 81 -9.73 0.12 3.61
C LYS A 81 -10.17 1.56 3.83
N LEU A 82 -10.58 2.20 2.74
CA LEU A 82 -11.36 3.42 2.85
C LEU A 82 -12.72 3.14 3.50
N ASP A 83 -13.25 4.05 4.30
CA ASP A 83 -14.58 3.95 4.90
C ASP A 83 -15.69 4.23 3.90
N SER A 84 -15.39 5.02 2.88
CA SER A 84 -16.30 5.34 1.77
C SER A 84 -15.53 5.57 0.47
N PRO A 85 -16.20 5.46 -0.71
CA PRO A 85 -15.55 5.76 -2.00
C PRO A 85 -15.04 7.21 -2.12
N ASP A 86 -15.61 8.12 -1.33
CA ASP A 86 -15.29 9.55 -1.33
C ASP A 86 -14.32 9.95 -0.21
N GLU A 87 -13.86 9.00 0.62
CA GLU A 87 -12.88 9.30 1.67
C GLU A 87 -11.54 9.73 1.04
N ASP A 88 -10.97 10.84 1.55
CA ASP A 88 -9.62 11.26 1.15
C ASP A 88 -8.59 10.21 1.60
N PRO A 89 -7.84 9.61 0.66
CA PRO A 89 -6.82 8.62 1.01
C PRO A 89 -5.75 9.12 1.99
N THR A 90 -5.48 10.43 2.01
CA THR A 90 -4.55 11.03 2.98
C THR A 90 -5.12 11.02 4.39
N ALA A 91 -6.41 11.33 4.53
CA ALA A 91 -7.10 11.27 5.82
C ALA A 91 -7.20 9.82 6.32
N ALA A 92 -7.56 8.88 5.44
CA ALA A 92 -7.57 7.44 5.75
C ALA A 92 -6.19 6.94 6.21
N ALA A 93 -5.11 7.34 5.54
CA ALA A 93 -3.75 6.95 5.91
C ALA A 93 -3.35 7.42 7.32
N LEU A 94 -3.75 8.65 7.70
CA LEU A 94 -3.51 9.18 9.04
C LEU A 94 -4.38 8.49 10.10
N ARG A 95 -5.61 8.12 9.77
CA ARG A 95 -6.53 7.37 10.63
C ARG A 95 -5.94 6.00 10.93
N GLU A 96 -5.63 5.20 9.90
CA GLU A 96 -5.09 3.84 10.03
C GLU A 96 -3.75 3.82 10.79
N LEU A 97 -2.85 4.76 10.48
CA LEU A 97 -1.59 4.91 11.20
C LEU A 97 -1.83 5.05 12.72
N ARG A 98 -2.80 5.88 13.12
CA ARG A 98 -3.14 6.13 14.51
C ARG A 98 -3.82 4.91 15.15
N GLU A 99 -4.80 4.33 14.49
CA GLU A 99 -5.61 3.23 15.02
C GLU A 99 -4.75 1.99 15.27
N GLU A 100 -3.99 1.53 14.29
CA GLU A 100 -3.19 0.33 14.41
C GLU A 100 -1.90 0.51 15.24
N THR A 101 -1.26 1.69 15.20
CA THR A 101 0.06 1.87 15.83
C THR A 101 0.11 2.89 16.95
N GLY A 102 -0.94 3.68 17.15
CA GLY A 102 -0.94 4.82 18.05
C GLY A 102 -0.06 5.99 17.58
N ALA A 103 0.52 5.90 16.39
CA ALA A 103 1.39 6.96 15.87
C ALA A 103 0.59 8.04 15.13
N SER A 104 1.07 9.28 15.24
CA SER A 104 0.76 10.39 14.34
C SER A 104 2.04 10.89 13.69
N CYS A 105 1.95 11.63 12.60
CA CYS A 105 3.12 12.15 11.90
C CYS A 105 2.95 13.62 11.52
N LYS A 106 4.06 14.36 11.41
CA LYS A 106 4.08 15.72 10.88
C LYS A 106 4.33 15.76 9.38
N CYS A 107 4.96 14.72 8.83
CA CYS A 107 5.29 14.62 7.43
C CYS A 107 4.75 13.31 6.85
N LEU A 108 3.78 13.42 5.92
CA LEU A 108 3.23 12.29 5.18
C LEU A 108 3.55 12.48 3.69
N THR A 109 4.30 11.55 3.11
CA THR A 109 4.73 11.61 1.72
C THR A 109 4.06 10.50 0.92
N TYR A 110 3.36 10.83 -0.16
CA TYR A 110 2.78 9.86 -1.07
C TYR A 110 3.85 9.13 -1.88
N LEU A 111 3.84 7.80 -1.85
CA LEU A 111 4.80 6.95 -2.55
C LEU A 111 4.28 6.39 -3.88
N GLY A 112 2.98 6.49 -4.12
CA GLY A 112 2.33 5.97 -5.32
C GLY A 112 1.22 4.98 -5.00
N THR A 113 0.48 4.56 -6.04
CA THR A 113 -0.58 3.55 -5.94
C THR A 113 -0.04 2.17 -6.32
N TYR A 114 -0.43 1.18 -5.56
CA TYR A 114 -0.17 -0.24 -5.80
C TYR A 114 -1.47 -0.96 -6.20
N LEU A 115 -1.39 -1.83 -7.20
CA LEU A 115 -2.47 -2.71 -7.61
C LEU A 115 -2.12 -4.14 -7.17
N ALA A 116 -2.86 -4.70 -6.21
CA ALA A 116 -2.51 -5.98 -5.60
C ALA A 116 -2.65 -7.16 -6.57
N SER A 117 -3.74 -7.23 -7.32
CA SER A 117 -4.00 -8.31 -8.29
C SER A 117 -4.87 -7.81 -9.46
N PRO A 118 -4.32 -6.98 -10.36
CA PRO A 118 -5.10 -6.25 -11.37
C PRO A 118 -5.80 -7.16 -12.40
N ALA A 119 -5.52 -8.45 -12.43
CA ALA A 119 -6.20 -9.40 -13.29
C ALA A 119 -7.62 -9.75 -12.82
N ILE A 120 -7.88 -9.65 -11.49
CA ILE A 120 -9.15 -10.10 -10.89
C ILE A 120 -9.68 -9.16 -9.81
N LEU A 121 -8.96 -8.11 -9.45
CA LEU A 121 -9.31 -7.20 -8.35
C LEU A 121 -8.97 -5.77 -8.77
N ASP A 122 -9.90 -4.85 -8.62
CA ASP A 122 -9.69 -3.44 -8.94
C ASP A 122 -9.18 -2.60 -7.75
N GLU A 123 -8.77 -3.25 -6.66
CA GLU A 123 -8.23 -2.59 -5.48
C GLU A 123 -7.03 -1.71 -5.80
N ARG A 124 -7.11 -0.47 -5.33
CA ARG A 124 -6.04 0.51 -5.36
C ARG A 124 -5.58 0.79 -3.95
N ILE A 125 -4.33 0.47 -3.65
CA ILE A 125 -3.72 0.75 -2.35
C ILE A 125 -2.79 1.95 -2.49
N ASN A 126 -3.14 3.06 -1.86
CA ASN A 126 -2.30 4.27 -1.85
C ASN A 126 -1.24 4.11 -0.76
N LEU A 127 0.03 4.15 -1.17
CA LEU A 127 1.18 3.97 -0.28
C LEU A 127 1.72 5.31 0.19
N TYR A 128 2.02 5.41 1.47
CA TYR A 128 2.59 6.61 2.10
C TYR A 128 3.81 6.28 2.94
N LEU A 129 4.69 7.27 3.11
CA LEU A 129 5.76 7.31 4.10
C LEU A 129 5.41 8.34 5.16
N ALA A 130 5.35 7.94 6.42
CA ALA A 130 5.17 8.83 7.56
C ALA A 130 6.49 9.03 8.29
N ARG A 131 6.87 10.29 8.53
CA ARG A 131 8.06 10.72 9.27
C ARG A 131 7.69 11.76 10.35
N ASP A 132 8.61 12.05 11.24
CA ASP A 132 8.39 12.95 12.39
C ASP A 132 7.21 12.45 13.23
N LEU A 133 7.40 11.23 13.78
CA LEU A 133 6.36 10.48 14.47
C LEU A 133 6.23 10.91 15.94
N ASP A 134 4.98 11.09 16.38
CA ASP A 134 4.60 11.18 17.79
C ASP A 134 3.74 9.96 18.16
N PHE A 135 3.90 9.39 19.36
CA PHE A 135 3.24 8.15 19.75
C PHE A 135 2.20 8.38 20.86
N GLY A 136 1.01 7.85 20.67
CA GLY A 136 -0.10 7.81 21.60
C GLY A 136 -0.57 6.40 21.87
N LYS A 137 -1.85 6.25 22.21
CA LYS A 137 -2.50 4.95 22.38
C LYS A 137 -3.00 4.44 21.03
N THR A 138 -2.91 3.12 20.85
CA THR A 138 -3.58 2.40 19.77
C THR A 138 -5.09 2.37 20.02
N ASP A 139 -5.86 2.30 18.95
CA ASP A 139 -7.33 2.24 18.96
C ASP A 139 -7.83 1.34 17.81
N PRO A 140 -7.35 0.07 17.75
CA PRO A 140 -7.75 -0.85 16.69
C PRO A 140 -9.23 -1.22 16.83
N ASP A 141 -9.83 -1.70 15.74
CA ASP A 141 -11.20 -2.22 15.77
C ASP A 141 -11.35 -3.41 16.72
N ASP A 142 -12.55 -3.64 17.26
CA ASP A 142 -12.83 -4.68 18.26
C ASP A 142 -12.48 -6.11 17.80
N ASP A 143 -12.42 -6.36 16.49
CA ASP A 143 -12.09 -7.65 15.86
C ASP A 143 -10.65 -7.69 15.31
N GLU A 144 -9.85 -6.66 15.55
CA GLU A 144 -8.43 -6.59 15.17
C GLU A 144 -7.49 -6.96 16.32
N PHE A 145 -6.83 -8.09 16.15
CA PHE A 145 -5.80 -8.59 17.10
C PHE A 145 -4.43 -8.40 16.47
N ILE A 146 -3.77 -7.29 16.81
CA ILE A 146 -2.49 -6.89 16.22
C ILE A 146 -1.41 -6.68 17.28
N ASP A 147 -0.18 -7.09 16.95
CA ASP A 147 1.03 -6.74 17.70
C ASP A 147 1.79 -5.65 16.93
N VAL A 148 2.11 -4.55 17.59
CA VAL A 148 2.96 -3.50 17.03
C VAL A 148 4.42 -3.83 17.29
N VAL A 149 5.24 -3.90 16.23
CA VAL A 149 6.68 -4.20 16.32
C VAL A 149 7.51 -3.12 15.62
N ARG A 150 8.74 -2.92 16.10
CA ARG A 150 9.73 -2.01 15.51
C ARG A 150 10.85 -2.82 14.90
N VAL A 151 11.15 -2.56 13.64
CA VAL A 151 12.19 -3.28 12.91
C VAL A 151 13.09 -2.29 12.19
N PRO A 152 14.42 -2.32 12.36
CA PRO A 152 15.31 -1.47 11.58
C PRO A 152 15.06 -1.64 10.08
N LEU A 153 14.99 -0.53 9.33
CA LEU A 153 14.70 -0.55 7.89
C LEU A 153 15.66 -1.48 7.12
N ALA A 154 16.95 -1.46 7.45
CA ALA A 154 17.92 -2.35 6.83
C ALA A 154 17.57 -3.84 7.02
N LYS A 155 17.08 -4.24 8.22
CA LYS A 155 16.61 -5.61 8.47
C LYS A 155 15.31 -5.92 7.71
N MET A 156 14.40 -4.95 7.59
CA MET A 156 13.20 -5.13 6.74
C MET A 156 13.59 -5.38 5.29
N VAL A 157 14.54 -4.61 4.74
CA VAL A 157 15.06 -4.83 3.38
C VAL A 157 15.66 -6.23 3.24
N GLU A 158 16.49 -6.68 4.18
CA GLU A 158 17.05 -8.03 4.18
C GLU A 158 15.95 -9.11 4.20
N SER A 159 14.94 -8.96 5.06
CA SER A 159 13.83 -9.91 5.16
C SER A 159 12.97 -9.94 3.88
N VAL A 160 12.75 -8.79 3.24
CA VAL A 160 12.12 -8.72 1.92
C VAL A 160 12.95 -9.48 0.88
N MET A 161 14.26 -9.24 0.82
CA MET A 161 15.15 -9.88 -0.16
C MET A 161 15.30 -11.39 0.07
N ARG A 162 15.11 -11.87 1.31
CA ARG A 162 15.07 -13.31 1.61
C ARG A 162 13.70 -13.95 1.43
N GLY A 163 12.66 -13.17 1.08
CA GLY A 163 11.29 -13.67 0.91
C GLY A 163 10.58 -14.01 2.23
N GLU A 164 11.02 -13.44 3.35
CA GLU A 164 10.40 -13.62 4.67
C GLU A 164 9.18 -12.72 4.87
N ILE A 165 9.16 -11.56 4.23
CA ILE A 165 7.99 -10.67 4.17
C ILE A 165 7.18 -11.05 2.95
N LEU A 166 5.97 -11.57 3.16
CA LEU A 166 5.11 -12.07 2.07
C LEU A 166 4.13 -11.01 1.57
N ASP A 167 3.84 -10.00 2.37
CA ASP A 167 2.90 -8.95 2.03
C ASP A 167 3.47 -7.98 0.99
N GLY A 168 2.85 -7.93 -0.20
CA GLY A 168 3.36 -7.18 -1.35
C GLY A 168 3.40 -5.66 -1.14
N LYS A 169 2.41 -5.07 -0.46
CA LYS A 169 2.42 -3.63 -0.16
C LYS A 169 3.56 -3.25 0.76
N THR A 170 3.86 -4.09 1.75
CA THR A 170 5.00 -3.91 2.66
C THR A 170 6.33 -4.02 1.93
N GLN A 171 6.52 -5.07 1.11
CA GLN A 171 7.72 -5.22 0.30
C GLN A 171 7.97 -3.99 -0.56
N LEU A 172 6.94 -3.55 -1.30
CA LEU A 172 7.05 -2.40 -2.19
C LEU A 172 7.38 -1.11 -1.43
N ALA A 173 6.69 -0.84 -0.32
CA ALA A 173 6.94 0.37 0.48
C ALA A 173 8.36 0.37 1.08
N VAL A 174 8.80 -0.75 1.65
CA VAL A 174 10.15 -0.91 2.23
C VAL A 174 11.23 -0.64 1.18
N LEU A 175 11.13 -1.24 0.00
CA LEU A 175 12.12 -1.05 -1.06
C LEU A 175 12.10 0.38 -1.63
N LYS A 176 10.92 0.98 -1.82
CA LYS A 176 10.80 2.37 -2.27
C LYS A 176 11.40 3.35 -1.28
N VAL A 177 11.12 3.16 0.02
CA VAL A 177 11.65 4.04 1.07
C VAL A 177 13.16 3.88 1.20
N ASN A 178 13.69 2.66 1.14
CA ASN A 178 15.13 2.44 1.14
C ASN A 178 15.82 3.18 -0.02
N GLU A 179 15.28 3.08 -1.22
CA GLU A 179 15.82 3.78 -2.39
C GLU A 179 15.68 5.31 -2.26
N LEU A 180 14.55 5.80 -1.74
CA LEU A 180 14.33 7.23 -1.49
C LEU A 180 15.40 7.80 -0.56
N LEU A 181 15.67 7.12 0.57
CA LEU A 181 16.66 7.56 1.54
C LEU A 181 18.09 7.52 0.97
N HIS A 182 18.41 6.56 0.11
CA HIS A 182 19.70 6.53 -0.58
C HIS A 182 19.87 7.75 -1.48
N ARG A 183 18.85 8.11 -2.25
CA ARG A 183 18.88 9.31 -3.11
C ARG A 183 18.97 10.61 -2.30
N GLU A 184 18.20 10.74 -1.22
CA GLU A 184 18.28 11.89 -0.32
C GLU A 184 19.70 12.08 0.26
N LYS A 185 20.38 10.98 0.56
CA LYS A 185 21.77 11.00 1.04
C LYS A 185 22.76 11.42 -0.03
N GLU A 186 22.68 10.83 -1.22
CA GLU A 186 23.54 11.20 -2.35
C GLU A 186 23.38 12.67 -2.77
N GLU A 187 22.15 13.19 -2.75
CA GLU A 187 21.88 14.60 -3.05
C GLU A 187 22.55 15.53 -2.05
N LYS A 188 22.43 15.22 -0.76
CA LYS A 188 23.10 16.00 0.31
C LYS A 188 24.62 15.98 0.16
N GLU A 189 25.22 14.82 -0.11
CA GLU A 189 26.66 14.69 -0.32
C GLU A 189 27.13 15.54 -1.53
N ARG A 190 26.37 15.54 -2.63
CA ARG A 190 26.67 16.38 -3.81
C ARG A 190 26.55 17.89 -3.52
N GLU A 191 25.60 18.30 -2.70
CA GLU A 191 25.42 19.70 -2.30
C GLU A 191 26.56 20.17 -1.39
N ASP A 192 26.99 19.34 -0.45
CA ASP A 192 28.09 19.65 0.45
C ASP A 192 29.45 19.74 -0.29
N ASP A 193 29.67 18.87 -1.28
CA ASP A 193 30.88 18.94 -2.11
C ASP A 193 30.89 20.19 -2.99
N LYS A 194 29.74 20.62 -3.54
CA LYS A 194 29.65 21.89 -4.28
C LYS A 194 29.95 23.11 -3.42
N LYS A 195 29.50 23.11 -2.14
CA LYS A 195 29.81 24.20 -1.21
C LYS A 195 31.31 24.29 -0.91
N LYS A 196 31.96 23.15 -0.68
CA LYS A 196 33.42 23.08 -0.40
C LYS A 196 34.32 23.52 -1.60
N CYS A 197 33.83 23.39 -2.85
CA CYS A 197 34.58 23.82 -4.02
C CYS A 197 34.44 25.32 -4.33
N ASN A 198 33.51 26.03 -3.67
CA ASN A 198 33.27 27.45 -3.89
C ASN A 198 33.85 28.37 -2.78
N ASP A 199 34.41 27.76 -1.72
CA ASP A 199 35.21 28.42 -0.67
C ASP A 199 36.73 28.24 -0.95
#